data_41ec035daac5b4188bda113e76013128
#
_entry.id   41ec035daac5b4188bda113e76013128
#
_cell.length_a   1.000
_cell.length_b   1.000
_cell.length_c   1.000
_cell.angle_alpha   90.00
_cell.angle_beta   90.00
_cell.angle_gamma   90.00
#
_symmetry.space_group_name_H-M   'P 1'
#
loop_
_entity.id
_entity.type
_entity.pdbx_description
1 polymer ?
#
loop_
_entity_poly.entity_id
_entity_poly.type
_entity_poly.pdbx_seq_one_letter_code
_entity_poly.pdbx_strand_id
1 'polypeptide(L)'
;MRNYKVTNPSQSVEHQSQGNKAIDKFTEMMIDRMERLKAGDWKKGWIGGGAVMGMPQNLTGRNYSGSNSFFLQLDSALHSYRTPVYMTFHQAVNEGLHIKKGSTSMPVIYWDLTIKDKNGHKVSRDDYRNMTASEQQLCEVRPFMKSYLVFNIDQTNLEEVNKEKYDKILDRFKAPELRDTKGMYVNAALDRMFERQEWICKVQTDKMSDSAYYSPSRDIIVLPKKEQFNISSTPEEIYKDGMEYYSSALHEMTHSTGTPERLNRTKGDKFGDEKYAKEELVAELSAAMMGNAMGFDARILDNNAAYLDGWITTLREDPKFIVSVMADVNKASGMVLEEIDKQKIALGEKPLTDKYKGIQNAAMTAEYEDAAIIKTKNGDYAIRASYNGQSLGMKPIDRETGNKYFALAEGKDRQDYLRQTAARIYAIDLFVPTKEKMQSLKVG
;
A
#
# COMPACT_ATOMS: atom_id res chain seq x y z
N MET A 1 22.06 -9.48 39.16
CA MET A 1 20.66 -9.12 39.45
C MET A 1 20.18 -8.15 38.38
N ARG A 2 19.37 -8.58 37.43
CA ARG A 2 18.81 -7.72 36.41
C ARG A 2 17.48 -7.18 36.91
N ASN A 3 17.36 -5.85 37.04
CA ASN A 3 16.13 -5.16 37.44
C ASN A 3 15.07 -5.32 36.35
N TYR A 4 14.07 -6.14 36.58
CA TYR A 4 12.87 -6.22 35.78
C TYR A 4 11.96 -5.03 36.16
N LYS A 5 11.71 -4.13 35.17
CA LYS A 5 10.66 -3.11 35.31
C LYS A 5 9.30 -3.81 35.38
N VAL A 6 8.70 -3.83 36.55
CA VAL A 6 7.30 -4.23 36.75
C VAL A 6 6.44 -3.15 36.10
N THR A 7 5.77 -3.48 35.01
CA THR A 7 4.75 -2.57 34.44
C THR A 7 3.49 -2.68 35.29
N ASN A 8 3.06 -1.55 35.86
CA ASN A 8 1.86 -1.42 36.70
C ASN A 8 0.59 -1.88 35.95
N PRO A 9 -0.36 -2.56 36.62
CA PRO A 9 -1.67 -2.89 36.06
C PRO A 9 -2.45 -1.68 35.50
N SER A 10 -2.25 -0.48 36.06
CA SER A 10 -2.79 0.79 35.58
C SER A 10 -2.39 1.14 34.14
N GLN A 11 -1.20 0.76 33.67
CA GLN A 11 -0.76 1.03 32.28
C GLN A 11 -1.54 0.22 31.24
N SER A 12 -1.98 -0.99 31.55
CA SER A 12 -2.79 -1.79 30.61
C SER A 12 -4.21 -1.23 30.45
N VAL A 13 -4.81 -0.71 31.50
CA VAL A 13 -6.13 -0.08 31.49
C VAL A 13 -6.06 1.27 30.74
N GLU A 14 -5.00 2.05 30.95
CA GLU A 14 -4.78 3.34 30.27
C GLU A 14 -4.57 3.17 28.76
N HIS A 15 -3.80 2.17 28.32
CA HIS A 15 -3.62 1.86 26.90
C HIS A 15 -4.90 1.37 26.23
N GLN A 16 -5.75 0.59 26.93
CA GLN A 16 -7.04 0.14 26.42
C GLN A 16 -8.04 1.30 26.28
N SER A 17 -8.03 2.25 27.22
CA SER A 17 -8.80 3.49 27.13
C SER A 17 -8.36 4.39 25.97
N GLN A 18 -7.05 4.51 25.73
CA GLN A 18 -6.51 5.28 24.59
C GLN A 18 -6.82 4.61 23.25
N GLY A 19 -6.81 3.28 23.20
CA GLY A 19 -7.20 2.52 22.02
C GLY A 19 -8.65 2.74 21.62
N ASN A 20 -9.56 2.74 22.59
CA ASN A 20 -10.98 3.02 22.33
C ASN A 20 -11.18 4.45 21.80
N LYS A 21 -10.53 5.45 22.39
CA LYS A 21 -10.56 6.82 21.88
C LYS A 21 -10.04 6.96 20.45
N ALA A 22 -9.06 6.14 20.05
CA ALA A 22 -8.57 6.13 18.67
C ALA A 22 -9.64 5.57 17.71
N ILE A 23 -10.33 4.50 18.11
CA ILE A 23 -11.44 3.92 17.33
C ILE A 23 -12.56 4.95 17.17
N ASP A 24 -12.97 5.61 18.25
CA ASP A 24 -14.00 6.63 18.23
C ASP A 24 -13.63 7.76 17.26
N LYS A 25 -12.39 8.25 17.33
CA LYS A 25 -11.88 9.28 16.41
C LYS A 25 -11.93 8.83 14.94
N PHE A 26 -11.48 7.61 14.64
CA PHE A 26 -11.53 7.07 13.28
C PHE A 26 -12.97 6.95 12.78
N THR A 27 -13.87 6.49 13.64
CA THR A 27 -15.30 6.37 13.32
C THR A 27 -15.93 7.74 13.03
N GLU A 28 -15.66 8.74 13.86
CA GLU A 28 -16.12 10.11 13.63
C GLU A 28 -15.61 10.69 12.31
N MET A 29 -14.32 10.50 11.99
CA MET A 29 -13.74 10.96 10.73
C MET A 29 -14.39 10.28 9.53
N MET A 30 -14.67 8.98 9.61
CA MET A 30 -15.33 8.25 8.53
C MET A 30 -16.77 8.73 8.33
N ILE A 31 -17.52 8.90 9.40
CA ILE A 31 -18.89 9.43 9.34
C ILE A 31 -18.89 10.83 8.73
N ASP A 32 -18.07 11.76 9.23
CA ASP A 32 -17.96 13.11 8.67
C ASP A 32 -17.63 13.09 7.17
N ARG A 33 -16.69 12.23 6.76
CA ARG A 33 -16.33 12.09 5.34
C ARG A 33 -17.50 11.54 4.52
N MET A 34 -18.17 10.51 4.97
CA MET A 34 -19.33 9.93 4.29
C MET A 34 -20.48 10.93 4.16
N GLU A 35 -20.75 11.73 5.20
CA GLU A 35 -21.79 12.79 5.16
C GLU A 35 -21.44 13.88 4.13
N ARG A 36 -20.18 14.29 4.04
CA ARG A 36 -19.73 15.26 3.01
C ARG A 36 -19.87 14.68 1.62
N LEU A 37 -19.49 13.42 1.42
CA LEU A 37 -19.66 12.73 0.14
C LEU A 37 -21.14 12.68 -0.27
N LYS A 38 -22.05 12.35 0.66
CA LYS A 38 -23.48 12.35 0.44
C LYS A 38 -24.04 13.75 0.08
N ALA A 39 -23.49 14.80 0.69
CA ALA A 39 -23.92 16.19 0.43
C ALA A 39 -23.50 16.74 -0.95
N GLY A 40 -22.85 15.95 -1.82
CA GLY A 40 -22.50 16.33 -3.19
C GLY A 40 -21.00 16.30 -3.50
N ASP A 41 -20.16 15.95 -2.53
CA ASP A 41 -18.70 15.82 -2.71
C ASP A 41 -18.30 14.42 -3.20
N TRP A 42 -19.25 13.52 -3.46
CA TRP A 42 -19.00 12.14 -3.87
C TRP A 42 -18.14 11.99 -5.14
N LYS A 43 -18.15 13.00 -6.01
CA LYS A 43 -17.27 13.07 -7.19
C LYS A 43 -15.80 13.33 -6.86
N LYS A 44 -15.46 13.64 -5.60
CA LYS A 44 -14.10 14.02 -5.19
C LYS A 44 -13.28 12.87 -4.60
N GLY A 45 -13.83 11.65 -4.53
CA GLY A 45 -13.15 10.50 -3.93
C GLY A 45 -13.04 10.55 -2.39
N TRP A 46 -12.56 9.46 -1.79
CA TRP A 46 -12.50 9.31 -0.34
C TRP A 46 -11.49 10.24 0.33
N ILE A 47 -10.34 10.44 -0.28
CA ILE A 47 -9.24 11.23 0.28
C ILE A 47 -9.33 12.68 -0.21
N GLY A 48 -9.88 12.91 -1.39
CA GLY A 48 -10.23 14.25 -1.89
C GLY A 48 -9.11 14.97 -2.64
N GLY A 49 -9.54 15.80 -3.61
CA GLY A 49 -8.61 16.58 -4.43
C GLY A 49 -7.89 17.67 -3.61
N GLY A 50 -6.58 17.69 -3.68
CA GLY A 50 -5.72 18.60 -2.94
C GLY A 50 -4.95 17.92 -1.79
N ALA A 51 -5.22 16.65 -1.50
CA ALA A 51 -4.38 15.88 -0.62
C ALA A 51 -2.97 15.72 -1.21
N VAL A 52 -1.98 15.76 -0.35
CA VAL A 52 -0.61 15.45 -0.76
C VAL A 52 -0.52 13.98 -1.11
N MET A 53 -0.07 13.70 -2.31
CA MET A 53 0.03 12.35 -2.84
C MET A 53 1.18 11.59 -2.19
N GLY A 54 0.98 10.30 -1.94
CA GLY A 54 1.99 9.38 -1.46
C GLY A 54 1.68 8.77 -0.09
N MET A 55 2.50 7.79 0.28
CA MET A 55 2.37 7.11 1.57
C MET A 55 2.73 8.03 2.73
N PRO A 56 1.88 8.14 3.75
CA PRO A 56 2.24 8.86 4.97
C PRO A 56 3.49 8.26 5.61
N GLN A 57 4.37 9.13 6.07
CA GLN A 57 5.67 8.77 6.65
C GLN A 57 5.86 9.37 8.03
N ASN A 58 6.66 8.70 8.85
CA ASN A 58 7.20 9.34 10.03
C ASN A 58 8.39 10.25 9.66
N LEU A 59 8.88 11.01 10.63
CA LEU A 59 10.00 11.94 10.43
C LEU A 59 11.28 11.29 9.88
N THR A 60 11.49 9.99 10.16
CA THR A 60 12.66 9.23 9.68
C THR A 60 12.46 8.65 8.28
N GLY A 61 11.30 8.91 7.64
CA GLY A 61 10.98 8.42 6.30
C GLY A 61 10.48 6.98 6.24
N ARG A 62 10.08 6.40 7.39
CA ARG A 62 9.39 5.11 7.42
C ARG A 62 7.91 5.31 7.13
N ASN A 63 7.39 4.54 6.18
CA ASN A 63 5.98 4.59 5.82
C ASN A 63 5.08 4.05 6.94
N TYR A 64 3.95 4.72 7.15
CA TYR A 64 2.82 4.12 7.84
C TYR A 64 2.15 3.12 6.92
N SER A 65 1.51 2.10 7.50
CA SER A 65 0.83 1.05 6.75
C SER A 65 -0.58 0.83 7.27
N GLY A 66 -1.39 0.21 6.43
CA GLY A 66 -2.74 -0.21 6.79
C GLY A 66 -3.64 0.95 7.21
N SER A 67 -4.47 0.74 8.23
CA SER A 67 -5.41 1.75 8.74
C SER A 67 -4.74 3.05 9.13
N ASN A 68 -3.52 3.00 9.69
CA ASN A 68 -2.78 4.23 9.98
C ASN A 68 -2.49 5.03 8.71
N SER A 69 -2.09 4.36 7.62
CA SER A 69 -1.86 5.04 6.34
C SER A 69 -3.13 5.70 5.83
N PHE A 70 -4.24 4.97 5.80
CA PHE A 70 -5.52 5.51 5.33
C PHE A 70 -5.96 6.74 6.14
N PHE A 71 -6.00 6.63 7.49
CA PHE A 71 -6.48 7.72 8.32
C PHE A 71 -5.55 8.94 8.33
N LEU A 72 -4.24 8.74 8.18
CA LEU A 72 -3.30 9.86 8.03
C LEU A 72 -3.43 10.53 6.66
N GLN A 73 -3.74 9.79 5.60
CA GLN A 73 -4.09 10.37 4.29
C GLN A 73 -5.38 11.20 4.39
N LEU A 74 -6.41 10.65 5.03
CA LEU A 74 -7.67 11.33 5.25
C LEU A 74 -7.48 12.60 6.10
N ASP A 75 -6.71 12.53 7.19
CA ASP A 75 -6.34 13.67 8.03
C ASP A 75 -5.62 14.76 7.22
N SER A 76 -4.63 14.38 6.39
CA SER A 76 -3.93 15.31 5.50
C SER A 76 -4.88 16.03 4.53
N ALA A 77 -5.84 15.29 3.97
CA ALA A 77 -6.82 15.86 3.05
C ALA A 77 -7.80 16.80 3.75
N LEU A 78 -8.35 16.41 4.92
CA LEU A 78 -9.31 17.21 5.67
C LEU A 78 -8.73 18.55 6.15
N HIS A 79 -7.43 18.57 6.45
CA HIS A 79 -6.72 19.76 6.93
C HIS A 79 -5.89 20.48 5.85
N SER A 80 -5.91 19.96 4.61
CA SER A 80 -5.12 20.50 3.50
C SER A 80 -3.63 20.65 3.83
N TYR A 81 -3.06 19.66 4.53
CA TYR A 81 -1.63 19.65 4.81
C TYR A 81 -0.84 19.51 3.51
N ARG A 82 0.31 20.15 3.45
CA ARG A 82 1.20 20.15 2.27
C ARG A 82 2.17 18.97 2.26
N THR A 83 2.27 18.25 3.39
CA THR A 83 3.12 17.06 3.51
C THR A 83 2.37 15.93 4.18
N PRO A 84 2.59 14.65 3.82
CA PRO A 84 2.06 13.50 4.53
C PRO A 84 3.07 12.99 5.59
N VAL A 85 3.82 13.89 6.25
CA VAL A 85 4.83 13.54 7.24
C VAL A 85 4.34 13.85 8.64
N TYR A 86 4.45 12.86 9.52
CA TYR A 86 3.94 12.93 10.89
C TYR A 86 5.02 12.63 11.92
N MET A 87 4.91 13.25 13.09
CA MET A 87 5.80 13.04 14.22
C MET A 87 5.06 13.07 15.54
N THR A 88 5.60 12.41 16.55
CA THR A 88 5.10 12.55 17.92
C THR A 88 5.53 13.89 18.53
N PHE A 89 4.83 14.30 19.59
CA PHE A 89 5.23 15.51 20.37
C PHE A 89 6.69 15.43 20.84
N HIS A 90 7.11 14.28 21.37
CA HIS A 90 8.50 14.08 21.80
C HIS A 90 9.51 14.22 20.68
N GLN A 91 9.17 13.70 19.47
CA GLN A 91 10.04 13.90 18.31
C GLN A 91 10.13 15.36 17.90
N ALA A 92 9.03 16.11 17.95
CA ALA A 92 9.06 17.55 17.67
C ALA A 92 9.98 18.28 18.66
N VAL A 93 9.85 18.01 19.95
CA VAL A 93 10.72 18.62 20.99
C VAL A 93 12.17 18.25 20.78
N ASN A 94 12.48 16.99 20.47
CA ASN A 94 13.88 16.55 20.23
C ASN A 94 14.50 17.20 18.99
N GLU A 95 13.68 17.56 18.00
CA GLU A 95 14.12 18.31 16.81
C GLU A 95 14.17 19.85 17.05
N GLY A 96 13.92 20.31 18.26
CA GLY A 96 13.85 21.73 18.59
C GLY A 96 12.62 22.45 18.04
N LEU A 97 11.59 21.68 17.68
CA LEU A 97 10.34 22.20 17.14
C LEU A 97 9.26 22.31 18.21
N HIS A 98 8.29 23.17 17.98
CA HIS A 98 7.08 23.24 18.80
C HIS A 98 5.83 23.10 17.92
N ILE A 99 4.79 22.52 18.52
CA ILE A 99 3.48 22.35 17.88
C ILE A 99 2.74 23.69 17.97
N LYS A 100 2.17 24.14 16.86
CA LYS A 100 1.38 25.39 16.78
C LYS A 100 0.15 25.29 17.69
N LYS A 101 -0.19 26.39 18.35
CA LYS A 101 -1.37 26.46 19.22
C LYS A 101 -2.65 26.15 18.44
N GLY A 102 -3.51 25.31 19.00
CA GLY A 102 -4.76 24.90 18.37
C GLY A 102 -4.64 23.67 17.47
N SER A 103 -3.43 23.14 17.29
CA SER A 103 -3.23 21.88 16.53
C SER A 103 -3.86 20.70 17.26
N THR A 104 -4.50 19.81 16.48
CA THR A 104 -5.05 18.55 16.97
C THR A 104 -4.20 17.39 16.52
N SER A 105 -3.92 16.47 17.44
CA SER A 105 -3.17 15.26 17.12
C SER A 105 -4.04 14.21 16.47
N MET A 106 -3.40 13.36 15.65
CA MET A 106 -4.01 12.17 15.07
C MET A 106 -3.51 10.92 15.79
N PRO A 107 -4.39 10.01 16.25
CA PRO A 107 -3.94 8.74 16.81
C PRO A 107 -3.43 7.82 15.70
N VAL A 108 -2.36 7.08 16.00
CA VAL A 108 -1.91 5.93 15.23
C VAL A 108 -1.92 4.71 16.13
N ILE A 109 -2.39 3.58 15.63
CA ILE A 109 -2.58 2.37 16.40
C ILE A 109 -1.59 1.29 16.00
N TYR A 110 -1.12 0.55 16.99
CA TYR A 110 -0.25 -0.61 16.82
C TYR A 110 -0.77 -1.77 17.64
N TRP A 111 -0.85 -2.92 17.01
CA TRP A 111 -1.12 -4.16 17.72
C TRP A 111 0.19 -4.71 18.29
N ASP A 112 0.17 -4.96 19.58
CA ASP A 112 1.28 -5.58 20.31
C ASP A 112 0.78 -6.85 21.03
N LEU A 113 1.69 -7.68 21.47
CA LEU A 113 1.39 -8.94 22.14
C LEU A 113 1.86 -8.91 23.58
N THR A 114 0.98 -9.25 24.50
CA THR A 114 1.39 -9.72 25.83
C THR A 114 1.58 -11.22 25.75
N ILE A 115 2.81 -11.68 25.99
CA ILE A 115 3.15 -13.09 25.95
C ILE A 115 3.55 -13.49 27.38
N LYS A 116 2.96 -14.57 27.87
CA LYS A 116 3.27 -15.16 29.17
C LYS A 116 3.62 -16.62 29.00
N ASP A 117 4.64 -17.09 29.70
CA ASP A 117 4.96 -18.52 29.79
C ASP A 117 3.94 -19.29 30.64
N LYS A 118 4.09 -20.61 30.72
CA LYS A 118 3.23 -21.50 31.54
C LYS A 118 3.18 -21.14 33.02
N ASN A 119 4.17 -20.36 33.50
CA ASN A 119 4.26 -19.93 34.90
C ASN A 119 3.71 -18.50 35.09
N GLY A 120 3.20 -17.86 34.04
CA GLY A 120 2.66 -16.51 34.06
C GLY A 120 3.70 -15.40 33.94
N HIS A 121 4.98 -15.70 33.72
CA HIS A 121 6.02 -14.70 33.51
C HIS A 121 5.95 -14.11 32.12
N LYS A 122 6.24 -12.81 32.02
CA LYS A 122 6.28 -12.13 30.71
C LYS A 122 7.48 -12.61 29.90
N VAL A 123 7.20 -12.94 28.64
CA VAL A 123 8.18 -13.34 27.62
C VAL A 123 8.32 -12.18 26.61
N SER A 124 9.55 -11.86 26.23
CA SER A 124 9.77 -10.88 25.17
C SER A 124 9.36 -11.46 23.80
N ARG A 125 9.07 -10.58 22.81
CA ARG A 125 8.76 -11.04 21.44
C ARG A 125 9.92 -11.81 20.81
N ASP A 126 11.14 -11.37 21.09
CA ASP A 126 12.32 -12.00 20.51
C ASP A 126 12.59 -13.36 21.17
N ASP A 127 12.43 -13.47 22.50
CA ASP A 127 12.51 -14.75 23.17
C ASP A 127 11.42 -15.72 22.67
N TYR A 128 10.18 -15.24 22.52
CA TYR A 128 9.07 -16.05 21.98
C TYR A 128 9.33 -16.54 20.56
N ARG A 129 9.89 -15.68 19.68
CA ARG A 129 10.25 -16.09 18.31
C ARG A 129 11.33 -17.14 18.25
N ASN A 130 12.23 -17.15 19.24
CA ASN A 130 13.33 -18.10 19.34
C ASN A 130 12.93 -19.41 20.03
N MET A 131 11.70 -19.49 20.57
CA MET A 131 11.16 -20.73 21.17
C MET A 131 10.80 -21.75 20.11
N THR A 132 10.89 -23.03 20.48
CA THR A 132 10.36 -24.13 19.68
C THR A 132 8.83 -24.05 19.59
N ALA A 133 8.23 -24.68 18.57
CA ALA A 133 6.78 -24.71 18.41
C ALA A 133 6.06 -25.28 19.65
N SER A 134 6.64 -26.26 20.32
CA SER A 134 6.08 -26.84 21.55
C SER A 134 6.10 -25.85 22.72
N GLU A 135 7.17 -25.06 22.87
CA GLU A 135 7.27 -24.05 23.93
C GLU A 135 6.31 -22.87 23.61
N GLN A 136 6.18 -22.46 22.33
CA GLN A 136 5.24 -21.42 21.94
C GLN A 136 3.78 -21.81 22.24
N GLN A 137 3.40 -23.09 22.08
CA GLN A 137 2.07 -23.60 22.41
C GLN A 137 1.76 -23.52 23.92
N LEU A 138 2.77 -23.50 24.77
CA LEU A 138 2.59 -23.37 26.22
C LEU A 138 2.49 -21.91 26.67
N CYS A 139 2.68 -20.96 25.78
CA CYS A 139 2.58 -19.55 26.07
C CYS A 139 1.15 -19.03 25.87
N GLU A 140 0.69 -18.22 26.82
CA GLU A 140 -0.51 -17.42 26.66
C GLU A 140 -0.17 -16.16 25.89
N VAL A 141 -0.75 -16.01 24.69
CA VAL A 141 -0.53 -14.84 23.80
C VAL A 141 -1.81 -14.02 23.73
N ARG A 142 -1.78 -12.79 24.23
CA ARG A 142 -2.91 -11.87 24.19
C ARG A 142 -2.56 -10.63 23.37
N PRO A 143 -3.24 -10.36 22.24
CA PRO A 143 -3.07 -9.12 21.52
C PRO A 143 -3.65 -7.95 22.32
N PHE A 144 -2.99 -6.81 22.28
CA PHE A 144 -3.51 -5.55 22.81
C PHE A 144 -3.13 -4.39 21.89
N MET A 145 -3.96 -3.36 21.91
CA MET A 145 -3.79 -2.19 21.08
C MET A 145 -3.06 -1.09 21.84
N LYS A 146 -1.98 -0.57 21.23
CA LYS A 146 -1.33 0.68 21.66
C LYS A 146 -1.72 1.81 20.71
N SER A 147 -1.93 2.98 21.25
CA SER A 147 -2.14 4.20 20.47
C SER A 147 -1.06 5.21 20.82
N TYR A 148 -0.57 5.92 19.79
CA TYR A 148 0.34 7.05 19.91
C TYR A 148 -0.29 8.24 19.20
N LEU A 149 -0.08 9.44 19.74
CA LEU A 149 -0.54 10.68 19.13
C LEU A 149 0.58 11.27 18.26
N VAL A 150 0.24 11.56 17.03
CA VAL A 150 1.14 12.20 16.06
C VAL A 150 0.56 13.52 15.56
N PHE A 151 1.42 14.38 15.12
CA PHE A 151 1.12 15.69 14.53
C PHE A 151 1.74 15.73 13.14
N ASN A 152 1.04 16.31 12.18
CA ASN A 152 1.63 16.61 10.88
C ASN A 152 2.72 17.68 11.05
N ILE A 153 3.78 17.61 10.23
CA ILE A 153 4.87 18.62 10.32
C ILE A 153 4.38 20.03 9.97
N ASP A 154 3.31 20.20 9.21
CA ASP A 154 2.69 21.50 8.91
C ASP A 154 2.06 22.14 10.16
N GLN A 155 1.79 21.35 11.19
CA GLN A 155 1.36 21.81 12.51
C GLN A 155 2.52 22.23 13.41
N THR A 156 3.74 22.19 12.91
CA THR A 156 4.95 22.64 13.63
C THR A 156 5.49 23.93 13.04
N ASN A 157 6.45 24.54 13.73
CA ASN A 157 7.18 25.69 13.22
C ASN A 157 8.38 25.31 12.33
N LEU A 158 8.43 24.09 11.76
CA LEU A 158 9.57 23.62 10.95
C LEU A 158 9.85 24.54 9.76
N GLU A 159 8.83 24.99 9.05
CA GLU A 159 8.97 25.90 7.91
C GLU A 159 9.64 27.23 8.31
N GLU A 160 9.35 27.70 9.52
CA GLU A 160 9.86 28.96 10.05
C GLU A 160 11.33 28.86 10.52
N VAL A 161 11.68 27.75 11.19
CA VAL A 161 13.01 27.55 11.78
C VAL A 161 14.01 26.87 10.86
N ASN A 162 13.53 26.08 9.90
CA ASN A 162 14.39 25.41 8.93
C ASN A 162 13.65 25.18 7.60
N LYS A 163 13.51 26.27 6.86
CA LYS A 163 12.81 26.27 5.57
C LYS A 163 13.44 25.28 4.56
N GLU A 164 14.77 25.18 4.53
CA GLU A 164 15.46 24.26 3.61
C GLU A 164 15.08 22.79 3.88
N LYS A 165 15.02 22.36 5.15
CA LYS A 165 14.60 21.03 5.54
C LYS A 165 13.13 20.79 5.16
N TYR A 166 12.28 21.79 5.37
CA TYR A 166 10.87 21.72 5.04
C TYR A 166 10.66 21.60 3.53
N ASP A 167 11.32 22.43 2.72
CA ASP A 167 11.24 22.40 1.25
C ASP A 167 11.72 21.06 0.68
N LYS A 168 12.81 20.49 1.21
CA LYS A 168 13.28 19.14 0.85
C LYS A 168 12.24 18.04 1.14
N ILE A 169 11.45 18.21 2.18
CA ILE A 169 10.35 17.30 2.48
C ILE A 169 9.23 17.48 1.47
N LEU A 170 8.81 18.73 1.20
CA LEU A 170 7.80 19.07 0.19
C LEU A 170 8.14 18.48 -1.18
N ASP A 171 9.38 18.63 -1.64
CA ASP A 171 9.82 18.18 -2.96
C ASP A 171 9.65 16.67 -3.16
N ARG A 172 9.71 15.89 -2.07
CA ARG A 172 9.49 14.42 -2.14
C ARG A 172 8.05 14.02 -2.45
N PHE A 173 7.11 14.94 -2.18
CA PHE A 173 5.66 14.69 -2.28
C PHE A 173 4.98 15.60 -3.32
N LYS A 174 5.76 16.32 -4.12
CA LYS A 174 5.20 17.03 -5.27
C LYS A 174 4.52 16.04 -6.19
N ALA A 175 3.29 16.34 -6.59
CA ALA A 175 2.65 15.64 -7.68
C ALA A 175 3.59 15.69 -8.90
N PRO A 176 3.75 14.56 -9.62
CA PRO A 176 4.52 14.58 -10.86
C PRO A 176 3.93 15.66 -11.76
N GLU A 177 4.80 16.49 -12.35
CA GLU A 177 4.36 17.45 -13.35
C GLU A 177 3.54 16.71 -14.41
N LEU A 178 2.35 17.26 -14.73
CA LEU A 178 1.54 16.75 -15.83
C LEU A 178 2.40 16.87 -17.09
N ARG A 179 3.06 15.79 -17.46
CA ARG A 179 3.71 15.69 -18.77
C ARG A 179 2.59 15.89 -19.80
N ASP A 180 2.92 16.57 -20.91
CA ASP A 180 2.01 16.73 -22.06
C ASP A 180 1.56 15.33 -22.54
N THR A 181 0.62 14.79 -21.81
CA THR A 181 -0.01 13.52 -22.10
C THR A 181 -1.17 13.86 -23.01
N LYS A 182 -0.96 13.77 -24.31
CA LYS A 182 -2.06 13.72 -25.29
C LYS A 182 -3.09 12.65 -24.95
N GLY A 183 -3.11 12.19 -23.67
CA GLY A 183 -3.85 11.05 -23.26
C GLY A 183 -4.10 10.94 -21.78
N MET A 184 -4.72 9.84 -21.45
CA MET A 184 -5.09 9.40 -20.13
C MET A 184 -3.86 9.12 -19.26
N TYR A 185 -4.02 9.22 -17.95
CA TYR A 185 -3.01 8.77 -16.99
C TYR A 185 -2.54 7.33 -17.30
N VAL A 186 -1.25 7.08 -17.13
CA VAL A 186 -0.62 5.77 -17.35
C VAL A 186 0.09 5.33 -16.07
N ASN A 187 -0.15 4.08 -15.66
CA ASN A 187 0.56 3.43 -14.57
C ASN A 187 1.31 2.21 -15.10
N ALA A 188 2.61 2.38 -15.33
CA ALA A 188 3.45 1.35 -15.94
C ALA A 188 3.50 0.05 -15.13
N ALA A 189 3.40 0.11 -13.80
CA ALA A 189 3.42 -1.08 -12.95
C ALA A 189 2.14 -1.92 -13.11
N LEU A 190 0.97 -1.27 -13.11
CA LEU A 190 -0.30 -1.96 -13.34
C LEU A 190 -0.43 -2.45 -14.79
N ASP A 191 -0.04 -1.65 -15.77
CA ASP A 191 -0.06 -2.07 -17.18
C ASP A 191 0.81 -3.31 -17.38
N ARG A 192 2.05 -3.29 -16.87
CA ARG A 192 2.95 -4.46 -16.92
C ARG A 192 2.34 -5.69 -16.26
N MET A 193 1.70 -5.52 -15.09
CA MET A 193 1.04 -6.61 -14.37
C MET A 193 -0.08 -7.23 -15.21
N PHE A 194 -0.91 -6.40 -15.85
CA PHE A 194 -2.02 -6.87 -16.68
C PHE A 194 -1.55 -7.52 -17.98
N GLU A 195 -0.59 -6.94 -18.66
CA GLU A 195 -0.01 -7.50 -19.89
C GLU A 195 0.64 -8.88 -19.65
N ARG A 196 1.34 -9.03 -18.53
CA ARG A 196 2.03 -10.26 -18.16
C ARG A 196 1.18 -11.26 -17.41
N GLN A 197 -0.06 -10.89 -17.07
CA GLN A 197 -0.96 -11.70 -16.26
C GLN A 197 -0.30 -12.14 -14.93
N GLU A 198 0.43 -11.24 -14.29
CA GLU A 198 1.17 -11.48 -13.03
C GLU A 198 0.31 -11.16 -11.79
N TRP A 199 -0.99 -10.94 -11.94
CA TRP A 199 -1.94 -10.90 -10.83
C TRP A 199 -2.40 -12.33 -10.45
N ILE A 200 -2.97 -12.47 -9.24
CA ILE A 200 -3.41 -13.76 -8.67
C ILE A 200 -4.55 -14.44 -9.43
N CYS A 201 -5.24 -13.73 -10.31
CA CYS A 201 -6.24 -14.22 -11.22
C CYS A 201 -6.10 -13.54 -12.57
N LYS A 202 -6.77 -14.08 -13.60
CA LYS A 202 -6.74 -13.49 -14.95
C LYS A 202 -7.35 -12.10 -14.94
N VAL A 203 -6.68 -11.12 -15.58
CA VAL A 203 -7.19 -9.77 -15.82
C VAL A 203 -7.43 -9.60 -17.33
N GLN A 204 -8.67 -9.37 -17.70
CA GLN A 204 -9.08 -9.19 -19.10
C GLN A 204 -9.31 -7.70 -19.37
N THR A 205 -8.47 -7.10 -20.23
CA THR A 205 -8.46 -5.66 -20.56
C THR A 205 -8.73 -5.38 -22.04
N ASP A 206 -8.87 -6.41 -22.84
CA ASP A 206 -8.90 -6.36 -24.32
C ASP A 206 -10.30 -6.34 -24.93
N LYS A 207 -11.35 -6.45 -24.11
CA LYS A 207 -12.74 -6.52 -24.59
C LYS A 207 -13.54 -5.29 -24.20
N MET A 208 -14.51 -4.96 -25.06
CA MET A 208 -15.55 -4.00 -24.71
C MET A 208 -16.40 -4.58 -23.58
N SER A 209 -16.66 -3.77 -22.56
CA SER A 209 -17.54 -4.12 -21.45
C SER A 209 -18.26 -2.87 -20.96
N ASP A 210 -19.49 -3.02 -20.49
CA ASP A 210 -20.28 -1.91 -19.95
C ASP A 210 -19.90 -1.55 -18.51
N SER A 211 -19.17 -2.45 -17.84
CA SER A 211 -18.70 -2.29 -16.45
C SER A 211 -17.44 -3.07 -16.17
N ALA A 212 -16.66 -2.61 -15.18
CA ALA A 212 -15.64 -3.39 -14.53
C ALA A 212 -16.32 -4.35 -13.54
N TYR A 213 -15.81 -5.58 -13.43
CA TYR A 213 -16.27 -6.52 -12.42
C TYR A 213 -15.29 -7.67 -12.19
N TYR A 214 -15.28 -8.20 -10.97
CA TYR A 214 -14.66 -9.50 -10.65
C TYR A 214 -15.73 -10.61 -10.66
N SER A 215 -15.47 -11.69 -11.38
CA SER A 215 -16.32 -12.87 -11.41
C SER A 215 -15.74 -13.99 -10.54
N PRO A 216 -16.28 -14.24 -9.32
CA PRO A 216 -15.75 -15.27 -8.43
C PRO A 216 -15.83 -16.69 -9.04
N SER A 217 -16.91 -17.00 -9.77
CA SER A 217 -17.10 -18.31 -10.37
C SER A 217 -16.12 -18.67 -11.48
N ARG A 218 -15.56 -17.66 -12.15
CA ARG A 218 -14.55 -17.82 -13.22
C ARG A 218 -13.15 -17.42 -12.78
N ASP A 219 -13.03 -16.83 -11.61
CA ASP A 219 -11.80 -16.22 -11.08
C ASP A 219 -11.11 -15.28 -12.09
N ILE A 220 -11.89 -14.35 -12.62
CA ILE A 220 -11.44 -13.39 -13.63
C ILE A 220 -11.91 -11.98 -13.30
N ILE A 221 -11.01 -11.01 -13.45
CA ILE A 221 -11.35 -9.60 -13.49
C ILE A 221 -11.59 -9.19 -14.95
N VAL A 222 -12.69 -8.53 -15.21
CA VAL A 222 -13.01 -7.92 -16.52
C VAL A 222 -12.98 -6.41 -16.34
N LEU A 223 -12.12 -5.74 -17.10
CA LEU A 223 -12.07 -4.29 -17.19
C LEU A 223 -12.53 -3.88 -18.58
N PRO A 224 -13.39 -2.84 -18.71
CA PRO A 224 -13.62 -2.19 -19.99
C PRO A 224 -12.30 -1.77 -20.60
N LYS A 225 -12.23 -1.70 -21.93
CA LYS A 225 -11.04 -1.16 -22.58
C LYS A 225 -10.74 0.24 -22.04
N LYS A 226 -9.47 0.58 -21.85
CA LYS A 226 -9.05 1.86 -21.28
C LYS A 226 -9.63 3.05 -22.06
N GLU A 227 -9.75 2.91 -23.37
CA GLU A 227 -10.33 3.93 -24.26
C GLU A 227 -11.81 4.21 -23.97
N GLN A 228 -12.56 3.30 -23.35
CA GLN A 228 -13.95 3.52 -22.96
C GLN A 228 -14.08 4.51 -21.79
N PHE A 229 -13.01 4.71 -21.02
CA PHE A 229 -12.96 5.72 -19.97
C PHE A 229 -12.64 7.12 -20.50
N ASN A 230 -12.14 7.26 -21.72
CA ASN A 230 -11.80 8.54 -22.34
C ASN A 230 -13.07 9.25 -22.85
N ILE A 231 -13.84 9.81 -21.92
CA ILE A 231 -15.14 10.46 -22.20
C ILE A 231 -15.09 11.98 -22.06
N SER A 232 -14.01 12.51 -21.52
CA SER A 232 -13.85 13.93 -21.23
C SER A 232 -13.24 14.70 -22.42
N SER A 233 -13.34 16.03 -22.37
CA SER A 233 -12.93 16.89 -23.48
C SER A 233 -11.72 17.76 -23.17
N THR A 234 -11.40 18.00 -21.89
CA THR A 234 -10.23 18.78 -21.50
C THR A 234 -9.05 17.89 -21.14
N PRO A 235 -7.79 18.32 -21.38
CA PRO A 235 -6.61 17.53 -21.06
C PRO A 235 -6.57 17.05 -19.59
N GLU A 236 -6.95 17.91 -18.65
CA GLU A 236 -6.97 17.59 -17.23
C GLU A 236 -8.02 16.53 -16.89
N GLU A 237 -9.17 16.58 -17.53
CA GLU A 237 -10.24 15.58 -17.32
C GLU A 237 -9.90 14.26 -18.01
N ILE A 238 -9.36 14.31 -19.24
CA ILE A 238 -8.86 13.09 -19.94
C ILE A 238 -7.79 12.39 -19.10
N TYR A 239 -6.90 13.16 -18.46
CA TYR A 239 -5.92 12.57 -17.55
C TYR A 239 -6.59 11.86 -16.36
N LYS A 240 -7.64 12.45 -15.79
CA LYS A 240 -8.44 11.85 -14.72
C LYS A 240 -9.21 10.62 -15.18
N ASP A 241 -9.71 10.59 -16.42
CA ASP A 241 -10.35 9.41 -17.01
C ASP A 241 -9.40 8.19 -16.97
N GLY A 242 -8.09 8.42 -17.19
CA GLY A 242 -7.08 7.38 -17.01
C GLY A 242 -6.92 6.92 -15.56
N MET A 243 -7.00 7.83 -14.60
CA MET A 243 -6.97 7.47 -13.17
C MET A 243 -8.18 6.61 -12.80
N GLU A 244 -9.35 6.91 -13.36
CA GLU A 244 -10.59 6.15 -13.11
C GLU A 244 -10.51 4.70 -13.60
N TYR A 245 -9.88 4.47 -14.75
CA TYR A 245 -9.58 3.12 -15.22
C TYR A 245 -8.79 2.32 -14.20
N TYR A 246 -7.71 2.87 -13.64
CA TYR A 246 -6.91 2.16 -12.63
C TYR A 246 -7.60 2.09 -11.27
N SER A 247 -8.42 3.07 -10.91
CA SER A 247 -9.26 3.02 -9.71
C SER A 247 -10.22 1.85 -9.75
N SER A 248 -10.92 1.69 -10.89
CA SER A 248 -11.81 0.53 -11.12
C SER A 248 -11.04 -0.79 -11.08
N ALA A 249 -9.84 -0.82 -11.67
CA ALA A 249 -9.00 -2.02 -11.61
C ALA A 249 -8.62 -2.40 -10.18
N LEU A 250 -8.20 -1.44 -9.35
CA LEU A 250 -7.83 -1.66 -7.94
C LEU A 250 -9.03 -2.12 -7.10
N HIS A 251 -10.22 -1.61 -7.39
CA HIS A 251 -11.46 -2.04 -6.75
C HIS A 251 -11.73 -3.52 -7.04
N GLU A 252 -11.70 -3.94 -8.30
CA GLU A 252 -11.93 -5.33 -8.71
C GLU A 252 -10.80 -6.27 -8.25
N MET A 253 -9.55 -5.79 -8.26
CA MET A 253 -8.43 -6.52 -7.67
C MET A 253 -8.66 -6.77 -6.17
N THR A 254 -9.21 -5.81 -5.45
CA THR A 254 -9.56 -5.98 -4.03
C THR A 254 -10.60 -7.07 -3.85
N HIS A 255 -11.67 -7.07 -4.62
CA HIS A 255 -12.68 -8.15 -4.60
C HIS A 255 -12.05 -9.52 -4.88
N SER A 256 -11.16 -9.62 -5.84
CA SER A 256 -10.50 -10.88 -6.18
C SER A 256 -9.67 -11.46 -5.03
N THR A 257 -9.20 -10.63 -4.08
CA THR A 257 -8.50 -11.12 -2.88
C THR A 257 -9.41 -11.80 -1.87
N GLY A 258 -10.74 -11.64 -1.98
CA GLY A 258 -11.71 -12.06 -0.97
C GLY A 258 -12.16 -13.51 -1.04
N THR A 259 -11.72 -14.29 -2.03
CA THR A 259 -12.15 -15.70 -2.20
C THR A 259 -11.74 -16.58 -1.02
N PRO A 260 -12.42 -17.74 -0.81
CA PRO A 260 -12.10 -18.67 0.27
C PRO A 260 -10.64 -19.13 0.28
N GLU A 261 -10.05 -19.30 -0.90
CA GLU A 261 -8.68 -19.78 -1.07
C GLU A 261 -7.63 -18.69 -0.79
N ARG A 262 -8.07 -17.43 -0.61
CA ARG A 262 -7.20 -16.25 -0.39
C ARG A 262 -7.42 -15.66 1.00
N LEU A 263 -8.12 -14.56 1.10
CA LEU A 263 -8.37 -13.90 2.40
C LEU A 263 -9.66 -14.36 3.08
N ASN A 264 -10.45 -15.18 2.40
CA ASN A 264 -11.70 -15.77 2.91
C ASN A 264 -12.63 -14.72 3.56
N ARG A 265 -12.85 -13.59 2.85
CA ARG A 265 -13.82 -12.59 3.29
C ARG A 265 -15.22 -13.07 2.92
N THR A 266 -16.14 -12.93 3.86
CA THR A 266 -17.54 -13.29 3.63
C THR A 266 -18.15 -12.28 2.65
N LYS A 267 -18.56 -12.77 1.48
CA LYS A 267 -19.38 -11.99 0.54
C LYS A 267 -20.86 -12.20 0.85
N GLY A 268 -21.65 -11.12 0.76
CA GLY A 268 -23.11 -11.23 0.71
C GLY A 268 -23.55 -11.81 -0.64
N ASP A 269 -24.66 -12.53 -0.63
CA ASP A 269 -25.20 -13.21 -1.83
C ASP A 269 -26.01 -12.27 -2.72
N LYS A 270 -26.43 -11.11 -2.22
CA LYS A 270 -27.34 -10.19 -2.94
C LYS A 270 -26.96 -8.72 -2.70
N PHE A 271 -27.13 -7.93 -3.74
CA PHE A 271 -27.14 -6.47 -3.66
C PHE A 271 -28.13 -6.01 -2.54
N GLY A 272 -27.63 -5.19 -1.60
CA GLY A 272 -28.41 -4.72 -0.45
C GLY A 272 -28.26 -5.55 0.84
N ASP A 273 -27.50 -6.64 0.83
CA ASP A 273 -27.11 -7.38 2.04
C ASP A 273 -26.02 -6.63 2.81
N GLU A 274 -26.06 -6.64 4.15
CA GLU A 274 -25.04 -6.01 5.01
C GLU A 274 -23.62 -6.53 4.72
N LYS A 275 -23.48 -7.82 4.42
CA LYS A 275 -22.19 -8.43 4.08
C LYS A 275 -21.68 -7.94 2.72
N TYR A 276 -22.59 -7.76 1.75
CA TYR A 276 -22.25 -7.18 0.46
C TYR A 276 -21.83 -5.71 0.64
N ALA A 277 -22.60 -4.93 1.40
CA ALA A 277 -22.25 -3.53 1.69
C ALA A 277 -20.87 -3.40 2.38
N LYS A 278 -20.53 -4.31 3.32
CA LYS A 278 -19.20 -4.32 3.94
C LYS A 278 -18.10 -4.62 2.91
N GLU A 279 -18.28 -5.57 2.02
CA GLU A 279 -17.28 -5.92 1.00
C GLU A 279 -17.05 -4.78 0.01
N GLU A 280 -18.13 -4.07 -0.39
CA GLU A 280 -18.01 -2.86 -1.21
C GLU A 280 -17.21 -1.76 -0.48
N LEU A 281 -17.48 -1.55 0.81
CA LEU A 281 -16.71 -0.58 1.60
C LEU A 281 -15.22 -0.96 1.68
N VAL A 282 -14.91 -2.24 1.82
CA VAL A 282 -13.53 -2.74 1.81
C VAL A 282 -12.87 -2.46 0.45
N ALA A 283 -13.56 -2.72 -0.66
CA ALA A 283 -13.03 -2.49 -2.00
C ALA A 283 -12.79 -1.01 -2.27
N GLU A 284 -13.75 -0.15 -1.94
CA GLU A 284 -13.66 1.30 -2.06
C GLU A 284 -12.49 1.90 -1.27
N LEU A 285 -12.39 1.58 0.02
CA LEU A 285 -11.33 2.11 0.87
C LEU A 285 -9.96 1.60 0.47
N SER A 286 -9.87 0.34 0.01
CA SER A 286 -8.61 -0.21 -0.51
C SER A 286 -8.17 0.50 -1.78
N ALA A 287 -9.08 0.70 -2.74
CA ALA A 287 -8.78 1.42 -3.98
C ALA A 287 -8.34 2.86 -3.70
N ALA A 288 -9.04 3.57 -2.80
CA ALA A 288 -8.70 4.94 -2.41
C ALA A 288 -7.29 5.02 -1.78
N MET A 289 -6.98 4.12 -0.85
CA MET A 289 -5.68 4.08 -0.19
C MET A 289 -4.54 3.79 -1.17
N MET A 290 -4.74 2.81 -2.05
CA MET A 290 -3.74 2.43 -3.06
C MET A 290 -3.58 3.49 -4.13
N GLY A 291 -4.68 4.06 -4.61
CA GLY A 291 -4.66 5.16 -5.59
C GLY A 291 -3.87 6.36 -5.06
N ASN A 292 -4.13 6.79 -3.83
CA ASN A 292 -3.38 7.88 -3.22
C ASN A 292 -1.89 7.54 -3.08
N ALA A 293 -1.55 6.31 -2.68
CA ALA A 293 -0.16 5.85 -2.60
C ALA A 293 0.57 5.92 -3.96
N MET A 294 -0.17 5.74 -5.06
CA MET A 294 0.35 5.82 -6.44
C MET A 294 0.24 7.21 -7.06
N GLY A 295 -0.28 8.18 -6.35
CA GLY A 295 -0.36 9.56 -6.80
C GLY A 295 -1.65 9.92 -7.55
N PHE A 296 -2.74 9.19 -7.35
CA PHE A 296 -4.04 9.57 -7.86
C PHE A 296 -5.17 9.36 -6.84
N ASP A 297 -6.25 10.10 -6.99
CA ASP A 297 -7.43 10.01 -6.14
C ASP A 297 -8.45 9.05 -6.76
N ALA A 298 -8.73 7.97 -6.05
CA ALA A 298 -9.76 7.02 -6.46
C ALA A 298 -11.14 7.55 -6.09
N ARG A 299 -11.98 7.74 -7.08
CA ARG A 299 -13.37 8.15 -6.87
C ARG A 299 -14.20 6.99 -6.33
N ILE A 300 -15.28 7.33 -5.63
CA ILE A 300 -16.29 6.35 -5.26
C ILE A 300 -17.06 5.96 -6.51
N LEU A 301 -17.25 4.66 -6.73
CA LEU A 301 -18.08 4.19 -7.82
C LEU A 301 -19.54 4.61 -7.59
N ASP A 302 -20.21 5.08 -8.65
CA ASP A 302 -21.58 5.60 -8.59
C ASP A 302 -22.56 4.65 -7.89
N ASN A 303 -22.42 3.35 -8.12
CA ASN A 303 -23.25 2.32 -7.50
C ASN A 303 -23.07 2.24 -5.99
N ASN A 304 -21.92 2.63 -5.46
CA ASN A 304 -21.58 2.50 -4.04
C ASN A 304 -22.00 3.72 -3.23
N ALA A 305 -22.29 4.84 -3.87
CA ALA A 305 -22.87 6.02 -3.19
C ALA A 305 -24.21 5.70 -2.48
N ALA A 306 -24.96 4.72 -2.99
CA ALA A 306 -26.21 4.27 -2.38
C ALA A 306 -26.02 3.58 -1.01
N TYR A 307 -24.83 3.08 -0.69
CA TYR A 307 -24.53 2.42 0.59
C TYR A 307 -24.11 3.38 1.69
N LEU A 308 -23.84 4.64 1.39
CA LEU A 308 -23.31 5.61 2.38
C LEU A 308 -24.19 5.71 3.63
N ASP A 309 -25.51 5.73 3.45
CA ASP A 309 -26.45 5.81 4.58
C ASP A 309 -26.39 4.57 5.48
N GLY A 310 -26.31 3.39 4.87
CA GLY A 310 -26.16 2.13 5.59
C GLY A 310 -24.84 2.07 6.37
N TRP A 311 -23.73 2.47 5.76
CA TRP A 311 -22.44 2.52 6.42
C TRP A 311 -22.39 3.52 7.57
N ILE A 312 -22.96 4.73 7.39
CA ILE A 312 -23.07 5.74 8.46
C ILE A 312 -23.87 5.18 9.62
N THR A 313 -25.02 4.56 9.35
CA THR A 313 -25.87 3.96 10.39
C THR A 313 -25.12 2.88 11.16
N THR A 314 -24.49 1.93 10.45
CA THR A 314 -23.72 0.86 11.09
C THR A 314 -22.57 1.41 11.95
N LEU A 315 -21.86 2.43 11.48
CA LEU A 315 -20.77 3.06 12.23
C LEU A 315 -21.26 3.80 13.48
N ARG A 316 -22.45 4.38 13.45
CA ARG A 316 -23.07 5.03 14.63
C ARG A 316 -23.51 4.01 15.68
N GLU A 317 -24.04 2.87 15.25
CA GLU A 317 -24.51 1.81 16.12
C GLU A 317 -23.36 0.97 16.71
N ASP A 318 -22.35 0.68 15.89
CA ASP A 318 -21.13 -0.05 16.31
C ASP A 318 -19.86 0.63 15.78
N PRO A 319 -19.24 1.54 16.54
CA PRO A 319 -17.97 2.16 16.17
C PRO A 319 -16.83 1.16 15.91
N LYS A 320 -16.89 -0.05 16.48
CA LYS A 320 -15.88 -1.09 16.25
C LYS A 320 -15.97 -1.72 14.86
N PHE A 321 -17.08 -1.52 14.14
CA PHE A 321 -17.23 -1.96 12.77
C PHE A 321 -16.07 -1.45 11.88
N ILE A 322 -15.58 -0.21 12.11
CA ILE A 322 -14.45 0.34 11.37
C ILE A 322 -13.17 -0.49 11.55
N VAL A 323 -12.93 -1.07 12.72
CA VAL A 323 -11.77 -1.92 12.99
C VAL A 323 -11.82 -3.18 12.11
N SER A 324 -13.01 -3.78 12.01
CA SER A 324 -13.24 -4.95 11.17
C SER A 324 -13.03 -4.65 9.67
N VAL A 325 -13.61 -3.54 9.20
CA VAL A 325 -13.43 -3.09 7.81
C VAL A 325 -11.96 -2.82 7.51
N MET A 326 -11.29 -2.05 8.37
CA MET A 326 -9.89 -1.69 8.15
C MET A 326 -8.93 -2.88 8.27
N ALA A 327 -9.27 -3.91 9.03
CA ALA A 327 -8.50 -5.15 9.04
C ALA A 327 -8.53 -5.87 7.68
N ASP A 328 -9.69 -5.87 7.03
CA ASP A 328 -9.88 -6.45 5.70
C ASP A 328 -9.23 -5.57 4.61
N VAL A 329 -9.38 -4.24 4.70
CA VAL A 329 -8.68 -3.27 3.83
C VAL A 329 -7.17 -3.47 3.89
N ASN A 330 -6.60 -3.60 5.09
CA ASN A 330 -5.16 -3.77 5.27
C ASN A 330 -4.63 -5.05 4.62
N LYS A 331 -5.37 -6.15 4.74
CA LYS A 331 -4.97 -7.43 4.13
C LYS A 331 -5.09 -7.37 2.60
N ALA A 332 -6.22 -6.86 2.11
CA ALA A 332 -6.49 -6.79 0.67
C ALA A 332 -5.52 -5.86 -0.05
N SER A 333 -5.41 -4.61 0.41
CA SER A 333 -4.47 -3.64 -0.16
C SER A 333 -3.01 -4.07 -0.01
N GLY A 334 -2.67 -4.76 1.10
CA GLY A 334 -1.33 -5.31 1.28
C GLY A 334 -0.96 -6.33 0.21
N MET A 335 -1.88 -7.20 -0.20
CA MET A 335 -1.65 -8.15 -1.31
C MET A 335 -1.45 -7.43 -2.64
N VAL A 336 -2.29 -6.44 -2.93
CA VAL A 336 -2.21 -5.68 -4.20
C VAL A 336 -0.93 -4.84 -4.24
N LEU A 337 -0.61 -4.09 -3.19
CA LEU A 337 0.59 -3.27 -3.10
C LEU A 337 1.87 -4.11 -3.18
N GLU A 338 1.86 -5.32 -2.62
CA GLU A 338 2.98 -6.24 -2.73
C GLU A 338 3.29 -6.59 -4.19
N GLU A 339 2.27 -6.87 -4.98
CA GLU A 339 2.45 -7.18 -6.40
C GLU A 339 2.83 -5.94 -7.20
N ILE A 340 2.22 -4.78 -6.92
CA ILE A 340 2.61 -3.51 -7.53
C ILE A 340 4.09 -3.20 -7.25
N ASP A 341 4.56 -3.40 -6.03
CA ASP A 341 5.97 -3.17 -5.67
C ASP A 341 6.93 -4.07 -6.46
N LYS A 342 6.57 -5.33 -6.70
CA LYS A 342 7.36 -6.22 -7.56
C LYS A 342 7.44 -5.69 -8.99
N GLN A 343 6.31 -5.18 -9.54
CA GLN A 343 6.30 -4.59 -10.87
C GLN A 343 7.16 -3.33 -10.94
N LYS A 344 7.06 -2.45 -9.92
CA LYS A 344 7.87 -1.24 -9.82
C LYS A 344 9.37 -1.56 -9.77
N ILE A 345 9.77 -2.54 -8.98
CA ILE A 345 11.17 -3.01 -8.92
C ILE A 345 11.63 -3.52 -10.28
N ALA A 346 10.81 -4.32 -10.97
CA ALA A 346 11.12 -4.82 -12.30
C ALA A 346 11.25 -3.70 -13.36
N LEU A 347 10.57 -2.57 -13.16
CA LEU A 347 10.69 -1.35 -13.96
C LEU A 347 11.87 -0.45 -13.53
N GLY A 348 12.54 -0.77 -12.41
CA GLY A 348 13.60 0.07 -11.84
C GLY A 348 13.07 1.23 -11.01
N GLU A 349 11.79 1.23 -10.67
CA GLU A 349 11.13 2.23 -9.84
C GLU A 349 11.21 1.87 -8.35
N LYS A 350 11.09 2.88 -7.48
CA LYS A 350 11.07 2.66 -6.04
C LYS A 350 9.75 1.99 -5.62
N PRO A 351 9.81 0.99 -4.72
CA PRO A 351 8.60 0.41 -4.15
C PRO A 351 7.82 1.43 -3.31
N LEU A 352 6.51 1.23 -3.21
CA LEU A 352 5.60 2.07 -2.42
C LEU A 352 5.69 1.75 -0.92
N THR A 353 5.94 0.47 -0.59
CA THR A 353 5.99 -0.01 0.79
C THR A 353 7.43 -0.24 1.27
N ASP A 354 7.62 -0.27 2.58
CA ASP A 354 8.94 -0.54 3.16
C ASP A 354 9.36 -2.02 3.08
N LYS A 355 8.45 -2.91 2.68
CA LYS A 355 8.71 -4.35 2.61
C LYS A 355 9.90 -4.69 1.71
N TYR A 356 10.01 -3.98 0.59
CA TYR A 356 11.05 -4.18 -0.42
C TYR A 356 12.11 -3.08 -0.44
N LYS A 357 12.12 -2.24 0.58
CA LYS A 357 13.11 -1.17 0.71
C LYS A 357 14.54 -1.75 0.79
N GLY A 358 15.42 -1.24 -0.08
CA GLY A 358 16.81 -1.70 -0.16
C GLY A 358 17.07 -2.86 -1.13
N ILE A 359 16.04 -3.59 -1.59
CA ILE A 359 16.21 -4.70 -2.55
C ILE A 359 16.87 -4.24 -3.84
N GLN A 360 16.49 -3.09 -4.37
CA GLN A 360 17.11 -2.54 -5.58
C GLN A 360 18.60 -2.27 -5.38
N ASN A 361 19.00 -1.71 -4.24
CA ASN A 361 20.41 -1.46 -3.95
C ASN A 361 21.19 -2.79 -3.84
N ALA A 362 20.63 -3.79 -3.14
CA ALA A 362 21.23 -5.11 -3.06
C ALA A 362 21.37 -5.76 -4.44
N ALA A 363 20.35 -5.69 -5.28
CA ALA A 363 20.38 -6.22 -6.64
C ALA A 363 21.38 -5.48 -7.54
N MET A 364 21.50 -4.17 -7.40
CA MET A 364 22.46 -3.36 -8.19
C MET A 364 23.92 -3.61 -7.81
N THR A 365 24.19 -4.04 -6.58
CA THR A 365 25.53 -4.40 -6.09
C THR A 365 25.88 -5.87 -6.30
N ALA A 366 24.91 -6.69 -6.70
CA ALA A 366 25.13 -8.11 -6.98
C ALA A 366 25.96 -8.31 -8.27
N GLU A 367 26.81 -9.34 -8.25
CA GLU A 367 27.56 -9.77 -9.44
C GLU A 367 26.74 -10.84 -10.17
N TYR A 368 26.31 -10.50 -11.39
CA TYR A 368 25.59 -11.42 -12.28
C TYR A 368 26.55 -12.05 -13.26
N GLU A 369 26.68 -13.38 -13.17
CA GLU A 369 27.50 -14.19 -14.04
C GLU A 369 26.71 -14.55 -15.30
N ASP A 370 27.37 -14.72 -16.44
CA ASP A 370 26.80 -15.16 -17.73
C ASP A 370 25.54 -14.40 -18.17
N ALA A 371 25.43 -13.13 -17.74
CA ALA A 371 24.28 -12.32 -18.11
C ALA A 371 24.26 -12.06 -19.62
N ALA A 372 23.10 -12.28 -20.25
CA ALA A 372 22.91 -12.01 -21.68
C ALA A 372 21.45 -11.70 -21.99
N ILE A 373 21.22 -10.68 -22.80
CA ILE A 373 19.94 -10.43 -23.45
C ILE A 373 19.97 -11.08 -24.83
N ILE A 374 18.96 -11.88 -25.12
CA ILE A 374 18.83 -12.62 -26.36
C ILE A 374 17.50 -12.25 -27.06
N LYS A 375 17.53 -12.26 -28.38
CA LYS A 375 16.34 -12.16 -29.21
C LYS A 375 15.83 -13.57 -29.52
N THR A 376 14.58 -13.83 -29.18
CA THR A 376 13.96 -15.14 -29.46
C THR A 376 13.62 -15.31 -30.94
N LYS A 377 13.32 -16.52 -31.36
CA LYS A 377 12.91 -16.82 -32.74
C LYS A 377 11.66 -16.05 -33.17
N ASN A 378 10.78 -15.71 -32.23
CA ASN A 378 9.54 -14.96 -32.47
C ASN A 378 9.74 -13.44 -32.48
N GLY A 379 11.00 -12.95 -32.32
CA GLY A 379 11.30 -11.53 -32.31
C GLY A 379 11.13 -10.84 -30.94
N ASP A 380 10.76 -11.59 -29.90
CA ASP A 380 10.73 -11.10 -28.52
C ASP A 380 12.10 -11.16 -27.87
N TYR A 381 12.23 -10.55 -26.70
CA TYR A 381 13.50 -10.51 -25.97
C TYR A 381 13.39 -11.23 -24.63
N ALA A 382 14.51 -11.85 -24.25
CA ALA A 382 14.64 -12.47 -22.93
C ALA A 382 16.05 -12.20 -22.36
N ILE A 383 16.14 -12.22 -21.03
CA ILE A 383 17.41 -12.14 -20.31
C ILE A 383 17.67 -13.45 -19.58
N ARG A 384 18.93 -13.86 -19.55
CA ARG A 384 19.43 -14.93 -18.68
C ARG A 384 20.59 -14.39 -17.84
N ALA A 385 20.80 -14.97 -16.68
CA ALA A 385 21.95 -14.70 -15.81
C ALA A 385 22.15 -15.86 -14.84
N SER A 386 23.31 -15.90 -14.22
CA SER A 386 23.63 -16.76 -13.05
C SER A 386 24.05 -15.87 -11.88
N TYR A 387 23.91 -16.40 -10.66
CA TYR A 387 24.33 -15.73 -9.44
C TYR A 387 24.89 -16.78 -8.47
N ASN A 388 26.10 -16.58 -7.98
CA ASN A 388 26.83 -17.55 -7.14
C ASN A 388 26.86 -18.95 -7.76
N GLY A 389 27.12 -19.05 -9.06
CA GLY A 389 27.19 -20.30 -9.80
C GLY A 389 25.82 -20.97 -10.08
N GLN A 390 24.71 -20.37 -9.67
CA GLN A 390 23.36 -20.90 -9.91
C GLN A 390 22.66 -20.14 -11.04
N SER A 391 22.10 -20.87 -12.02
CA SER A 391 21.30 -20.26 -13.08
C SER A 391 20.01 -19.69 -12.50
N LEU A 392 19.71 -18.43 -12.85
CA LEU A 392 18.47 -17.74 -12.51
C LEU A 392 17.33 -18.00 -13.51
N GLY A 393 17.64 -18.83 -14.53
CA GLY A 393 16.69 -19.11 -15.61
C GLY A 393 16.57 -17.95 -16.61
N MET A 394 15.74 -18.19 -17.61
CA MET A 394 15.46 -17.21 -18.66
C MET A 394 14.15 -16.48 -18.36
N LYS A 395 14.20 -15.14 -18.38
CA LYS A 395 13.01 -14.31 -18.16
C LYS A 395 12.74 -13.41 -19.36
N PRO A 396 11.47 -13.27 -19.77
CA PRO A 396 11.09 -12.34 -20.81
C PRO A 396 11.31 -10.89 -20.35
N ILE A 397 11.76 -10.05 -21.25
CA ILE A 397 11.85 -8.60 -21.07
C ILE A 397 11.03 -7.90 -22.14
N ASP A 398 10.65 -6.64 -21.88
CA ASP A 398 9.89 -5.85 -22.83
C ASP A 398 10.73 -5.51 -24.08
N ARG A 399 10.03 -5.17 -25.17
CA ARG A 399 10.65 -4.85 -26.46
C ARG A 399 11.51 -3.57 -26.40
N GLU A 400 11.10 -2.59 -25.60
CA GLU A 400 11.84 -1.35 -25.44
C GLU A 400 13.22 -1.62 -24.80
N THR A 401 13.24 -2.38 -23.69
CA THR A 401 14.48 -2.81 -23.03
C THR A 401 15.38 -3.60 -23.98
N GLY A 402 14.82 -4.55 -24.74
CA GLY A 402 15.56 -5.33 -25.70
C GLY A 402 16.13 -4.49 -26.85
N ASN A 403 15.32 -3.64 -27.45
CA ASN A 403 15.73 -2.75 -28.54
C ASN A 403 16.83 -1.79 -28.08
N LYS A 404 16.69 -1.20 -26.88
CA LYS A 404 17.70 -0.30 -26.32
C LYS A 404 19.04 -1.01 -26.11
N TYR A 405 19.03 -2.24 -25.60
CA TYR A 405 20.25 -3.02 -25.43
C TYR A 405 20.98 -3.25 -26.76
N PHE A 406 20.25 -3.66 -27.80
CA PHE A 406 20.87 -3.94 -29.12
C PHE A 406 21.23 -2.68 -29.91
N ALA A 407 20.66 -1.52 -29.56
CA ALA A 407 21.05 -0.23 -30.14
C ALA A 407 22.34 0.34 -29.53
N LEU A 408 22.74 -0.09 -28.34
CA LEU A 408 23.98 0.32 -27.71
C LEU A 408 25.17 -0.35 -28.43
N ALA A 409 26.24 0.44 -28.69
CA ALA A 409 27.49 -0.10 -29.19
C ALA A 409 28.09 -1.09 -28.18
N GLU A 410 28.84 -2.08 -28.69
CA GLU A 410 29.59 -2.98 -27.80
C GLU A 410 30.62 -2.19 -26.99
N GLY A 411 30.60 -2.41 -25.68
CA GLY A 411 31.44 -1.69 -24.74
C GLY A 411 30.84 -1.55 -23.36
N LYS A 412 31.40 -0.64 -22.60
CA LYS A 412 31.02 -0.43 -21.18
C LYS A 412 29.54 -0.09 -20.99
N ASP A 413 29.00 0.81 -21.81
CA ASP A 413 27.60 1.26 -21.66
C ASP A 413 26.60 0.11 -21.88
N ARG A 414 26.88 -0.77 -22.85
CA ARG A 414 26.07 -1.96 -23.11
C ARG A 414 26.16 -2.97 -21.98
N GLN A 415 27.36 -3.15 -21.40
CA GLN A 415 27.57 -4.03 -20.25
C GLN A 415 26.88 -3.48 -18.99
N ASP A 416 27.00 -2.17 -18.73
CA ASP A 416 26.33 -1.52 -17.60
C ASP A 416 24.80 -1.61 -17.74
N TYR A 417 24.27 -1.43 -18.95
CA TYR A 417 22.84 -1.58 -19.22
C TYR A 417 22.36 -3.02 -19.00
N LEU A 418 23.16 -4.01 -19.44
CA LEU A 418 22.88 -5.42 -19.20
C LEU A 418 22.84 -5.74 -17.71
N ARG A 419 23.83 -5.29 -16.95
CA ARG A 419 23.90 -5.47 -15.49
C ARG A 419 22.69 -4.82 -14.78
N GLN A 420 22.35 -3.59 -15.15
CA GLN A 420 21.17 -2.91 -14.59
C GLN A 420 19.87 -3.66 -14.92
N THR A 421 19.76 -4.20 -16.14
CA THR A 421 18.60 -4.99 -16.54
C THR A 421 18.54 -6.30 -15.76
N ALA A 422 19.63 -7.02 -15.58
CA ALA A 422 19.70 -8.23 -14.75
C ALA A 422 19.29 -7.91 -13.30
N ALA A 423 19.82 -6.82 -12.73
CA ALA A 423 19.49 -6.37 -11.39
C ALA A 423 17.98 -6.13 -11.21
N ARG A 424 17.31 -5.46 -12.16
CA ARG A 424 15.85 -5.23 -12.11
C ARG A 424 15.06 -6.53 -12.17
N ILE A 425 15.40 -7.39 -13.14
CA ILE A 425 14.58 -8.56 -13.47
C ILE A 425 14.72 -9.67 -12.43
N TYR A 426 15.89 -9.82 -11.80
CA TYR A 426 16.15 -10.90 -10.85
C TYR A 426 16.12 -10.45 -9.38
N ALA A 427 15.92 -9.15 -9.10
CA ALA A 427 15.92 -8.60 -7.75
C ALA A 427 14.99 -9.37 -6.79
N ILE A 428 13.78 -9.65 -7.23
CA ILE A 428 12.77 -10.33 -6.42
C ILE A 428 13.19 -11.77 -6.11
N ASP A 429 13.63 -12.51 -7.11
CA ASP A 429 13.99 -13.93 -6.94
C ASP A 429 15.18 -14.13 -6.00
N LEU A 430 16.13 -13.17 -6.02
CA LEU A 430 17.35 -13.27 -5.24
C LEU A 430 17.21 -12.75 -3.81
N PHE A 431 16.48 -11.64 -3.65
CA PHE A 431 16.51 -10.87 -2.40
C PHE A 431 15.18 -10.87 -1.64
N VAL A 432 14.11 -11.44 -2.22
CA VAL A 432 12.85 -11.67 -1.51
C VAL A 432 12.78 -13.12 -1.05
N PRO A 433 12.69 -13.38 0.27
CA PRO A 433 12.55 -14.75 0.76
C PRO A 433 11.25 -15.37 0.26
N THR A 434 11.34 -16.48 -0.44
CA THR A 434 10.15 -17.30 -0.75
C THR A 434 9.65 -17.97 0.53
N LYS A 435 8.34 -18.31 0.58
CA LYS A 435 7.77 -19.07 1.72
C LYS A 435 8.55 -20.36 2.00
N GLU A 436 9.08 -21.01 0.98
CA GLU A 436 9.91 -22.21 1.08
C GLU A 436 11.30 -21.93 1.68
N LYS A 437 11.95 -20.82 1.30
CA LYS A 437 13.21 -20.39 1.93
C LYS A 437 13.03 -19.98 3.39
N MET A 438 11.86 -19.43 3.75
CA MET A 438 11.56 -19.12 5.16
C MET A 438 11.29 -20.38 6.01
N GLN A 439 10.80 -21.46 5.40
CA GLN A 439 10.65 -22.74 6.09
C GLN A 439 11.99 -23.48 6.26
N SER A 440 12.87 -23.43 5.28
CA SER A 440 14.20 -24.05 5.36
C SER A 440 15.14 -23.33 6.34
N LEU A 441 14.99 -22.01 6.53
CA LEU A 441 15.71 -21.25 7.57
C LEU A 441 15.18 -21.49 8.99
N LYS A 442 14.02 -22.16 9.15
CA LYS A 442 13.47 -22.58 10.45
C LYS A 442 13.84 -24.01 10.85
N VAL A 443 14.49 -24.75 9.98
CA VAL A 443 14.88 -26.17 10.18
C VAL A 443 16.42 -26.34 10.31
N GLY A 444 17.19 -25.30 10.13
CA GLY A 444 18.63 -25.24 10.43
C GLY A 444 18.89 -24.37 11.64
#